data_ef3125def2a1d33c8358f60d5e962e8e
#
_entry.id   ef3125def2a1d33c8358f60d5e962e8e
#
_cell.length_a   1.000
_cell.length_b   1.000
_cell.length_c   1.000
_cell.angle_alpha   90.00
_cell.angle_beta   90.00
_cell.angle_gamma   90.00
#
_symmetry.space_group_name_H-M   'P 1'
#
loop_
_entity.id
_entity.type
_entity.pdbx_description
1 polymer ?
#
loop_
_entity_poly.entity_id
_entity_poly.type
_entity_poly.pdbx_seq_one_letter_code
_entity_poly.pdbx_strand_id
1 'polypeptide(L)'
;MAGLERLAAAVGTTLAELLRDTTRIVHGTTVATNAILERKGATVGLLTTEGHRDILEMREGLKPDRYNMRMPRKEPLIPRDRRLGVTERMRPDGRTEIALAPASVDAALDTLIAKGCNSVAVCYLHSYHDPAHERDTAELIRAKMPDAYVCLSSDVFPQLKEYERVSTTAVNAL
;
A
#
# COMPACT_ATOMS: atom_id res chain seq x y z
N MET A 1 -17.89 23.56 1.72
CA MET A 1 -18.98 24.58 1.86
C MET A 1 -18.66 25.84 1.04
N ALA A 2 -17.50 26.51 1.18
CA ALA A 2 -17.16 27.75 0.46
C ALA A 2 -17.33 27.70 -1.09
N GLY A 3 -17.15 26.55 -1.73
CA GLY A 3 -17.37 26.39 -3.16
C GLY A 3 -18.84 26.45 -3.58
N LEU A 4 -19.72 25.86 -2.77
CA LEU A 4 -21.16 25.88 -3.02
C LEU A 4 -21.75 27.27 -2.76
N GLU A 5 -21.25 27.98 -1.76
CA GLU A 5 -21.65 29.37 -1.49
C GLU A 5 -21.27 30.31 -2.64
N ARG A 6 -20.06 30.15 -3.18
CA ARG A 6 -19.62 30.90 -4.37
C ARG A 6 -20.46 30.57 -5.59
N LEU A 7 -20.84 29.31 -5.76
CA LEU A 7 -21.71 28.90 -6.88
C LEU A 7 -23.11 29.51 -6.73
N ALA A 8 -23.72 29.45 -5.53
CA ALA A 8 -25.00 30.07 -5.26
C ALA A 8 -25.00 31.57 -5.57
N ALA A 9 -23.97 32.27 -5.11
CA ALA A 9 -23.80 33.69 -5.40
C ALA A 9 -23.65 33.98 -6.92
N ALA A 10 -22.90 33.12 -7.65
CA ALA A 10 -22.69 33.30 -9.08
C ALA A 10 -23.96 33.12 -9.93
N VAL A 11 -24.91 32.28 -9.46
CA VAL A 11 -26.20 32.07 -10.13
C VAL A 11 -27.35 32.90 -9.54
N GLY A 12 -27.04 33.80 -8.59
CA GLY A 12 -27.99 34.75 -8.01
C GLY A 12 -29.02 34.14 -7.06
N THR A 13 -28.66 33.04 -6.39
CA THR A 13 -29.57 32.32 -5.47
C THR A 13 -28.90 32.14 -4.08
N THR A 14 -29.64 31.67 -3.12
CA THR A 14 -29.10 31.29 -1.80
C THR A 14 -28.59 29.86 -1.80
N LEU A 15 -27.64 29.53 -0.90
CA LEU A 15 -27.15 28.17 -0.74
C LEU A 15 -28.29 27.18 -0.44
N ALA A 16 -29.27 27.60 0.36
CA ALA A 16 -30.44 26.76 0.72
C ALA A 16 -31.31 26.43 -0.51
N GLU A 17 -31.58 27.42 -1.36
CA GLU A 17 -32.32 27.23 -2.61
C GLU A 17 -31.53 26.37 -3.59
N LEU A 18 -30.25 26.66 -3.79
CA LEU A 18 -29.37 25.85 -4.64
C LEU A 18 -29.39 24.36 -4.22
N LEU A 19 -29.26 24.08 -2.94
CA LEU A 19 -29.24 22.71 -2.42
C LEU A 19 -30.63 22.02 -2.56
N ARG A 20 -31.74 22.76 -2.37
CA ARG A 20 -33.07 22.22 -2.55
C ARG A 20 -33.35 21.78 -3.98
N ASP A 21 -32.88 22.55 -4.95
CA ASP A 21 -33.09 22.31 -6.37
C ASP A 21 -32.05 21.37 -6.98
N THR A 22 -31.01 20.99 -6.20
CA THR A 22 -29.93 20.09 -6.63
C THR A 22 -30.34 18.63 -6.46
N THR A 23 -30.41 17.88 -7.54
CA THR A 23 -30.70 16.42 -7.52
C THR A 23 -29.49 15.56 -7.26
N ARG A 24 -28.29 16.06 -7.56
CA ARG A 24 -27.04 15.32 -7.35
C ARG A 24 -25.86 16.27 -7.19
N ILE A 25 -24.99 15.98 -6.21
CA ILE A 25 -23.68 16.61 -6.06
C ILE A 25 -22.62 15.57 -6.35
N VAL A 26 -21.68 15.88 -7.26
CA VAL A 26 -20.51 15.03 -7.55
C VAL A 26 -19.27 15.81 -7.19
N HIS A 27 -18.47 15.26 -6.32
CA HIS A 27 -17.18 15.83 -5.89
C HIS A 27 -16.04 14.91 -6.31
N GLY A 28 -15.10 15.44 -7.10
CA GLY A 28 -13.87 14.76 -7.47
C GLY A 28 -12.67 15.45 -6.84
N THR A 29 -11.67 14.67 -6.48
CA THR A 29 -10.42 15.20 -5.93
C THR A 29 -9.21 14.48 -6.51
N THR A 30 -8.11 15.18 -6.70
CA THR A 30 -6.81 14.65 -7.12
C THR A 30 -5.83 14.50 -5.95
N VAL A 31 -6.29 14.62 -4.71
CA VAL A 31 -5.43 14.59 -3.52
C VAL A 31 -4.58 13.33 -3.47
N ALA A 32 -5.20 12.15 -3.65
CA ALA A 32 -4.49 10.88 -3.65
C ALA A 32 -3.46 10.80 -4.80
N THR A 33 -3.84 11.20 -6.01
CA THR A 33 -2.94 11.24 -7.16
C THR A 33 -1.75 12.17 -6.91
N ASN A 34 -2.00 13.35 -6.36
CA ASN A 34 -0.96 14.31 -6.03
C ASN A 34 -0.03 13.77 -4.93
N ALA A 35 -0.57 13.13 -3.90
CA ALA A 35 0.24 12.50 -2.85
C ALA A 35 1.22 11.46 -3.43
N ILE A 36 0.76 10.63 -4.36
CA ILE A 36 1.59 9.63 -5.04
C ILE A 36 2.67 10.29 -5.90
N LEU A 37 2.30 11.29 -6.71
CA LEU A 37 3.21 12.00 -7.61
C LEU A 37 4.29 12.78 -6.85
N GLU A 38 3.90 13.44 -5.77
CA GLU A 38 4.79 14.22 -4.91
C GLU A 38 5.51 13.37 -3.86
N ARG A 39 5.16 12.08 -3.75
CA ARG A 39 5.66 11.14 -2.71
C ARG A 39 5.44 11.69 -1.29
N LYS A 40 4.34 12.38 -1.09
CA LYS A 40 3.91 12.94 0.18
C LYS A 40 2.78 12.08 0.75
N GLY A 41 3.08 11.34 1.78
CA GLY A 41 2.12 10.46 2.45
C GLY A 41 2.75 9.84 3.69
N ALA A 42 2.26 8.68 4.08
CA ALA A 42 2.79 7.95 5.21
C ALA A 42 4.21 7.44 4.94
N THR A 43 5.01 7.29 5.99
CA THR A 43 6.28 6.58 5.91
C THR A 43 6.01 5.07 5.92
N VAL A 44 5.90 4.50 4.72
CA VAL A 44 5.48 3.11 4.54
C VAL A 44 6.65 2.15 4.71
N GLY A 45 6.45 1.08 5.50
CA GLY A 45 7.25 -0.14 5.52
C GLY A 45 6.54 -1.27 4.76
N LEU A 46 7.29 -2.23 4.23
CA LEU A 46 6.76 -3.39 3.52
C LEU A 46 7.29 -4.67 4.12
N LEU A 47 6.39 -5.57 4.48
CA LEU A 47 6.70 -6.96 4.86
C LEU A 47 6.35 -7.89 3.70
N THR A 48 7.29 -8.72 3.29
CA THR A 48 7.12 -9.72 2.24
C THR A 48 7.62 -11.08 2.71
N THR A 49 7.26 -12.15 2.00
CA THR A 49 7.91 -13.45 2.17
C THR A 49 9.43 -13.31 2.00
N GLU A 50 10.20 -13.97 2.85
CA GLU A 50 11.65 -13.97 2.77
C GLU A 50 12.15 -14.31 1.36
N GLY A 51 13.14 -13.53 0.88
CA GLY A 51 13.67 -13.64 -0.49
C GLY A 51 12.91 -12.80 -1.55
N HIS A 52 11.74 -12.21 -1.25
CA HIS A 52 10.88 -11.52 -2.24
C HIS A 52 10.81 -9.99 -2.07
N ARG A 53 11.62 -9.40 -1.20
CA ARG A 53 11.60 -7.95 -0.91
C ARG A 53 11.92 -7.03 -2.10
N ASP A 54 12.53 -7.55 -3.15
CA ASP A 54 12.97 -6.74 -4.29
C ASP A 54 11.95 -6.69 -5.44
N ILE A 55 10.74 -7.24 -5.25
CA ILE A 55 9.68 -7.28 -6.27
C ILE A 55 9.30 -5.88 -6.78
N LEU A 56 9.22 -4.87 -5.90
CA LEU A 56 8.93 -3.48 -6.30
C LEU A 56 10.01 -2.87 -7.18
N GLU A 57 11.25 -3.32 -7.05
CA GLU A 57 12.38 -2.85 -7.85
C GLU A 57 12.50 -3.60 -9.16
N MET A 58 12.31 -4.92 -9.12
CA MET A 58 12.33 -5.80 -10.29
C MET A 58 11.14 -5.54 -11.23
N ARG A 59 9.97 -5.21 -10.66
CA ARG A 59 8.74 -4.94 -11.41
C ARG A 59 8.35 -6.16 -12.25
N GLU A 60 7.85 -5.95 -13.47
CA GLU A 60 7.58 -7.01 -14.45
C GLU A 60 8.82 -7.42 -15.29
N GLY A 61 10.00 -6.90 -14.92
CA GLY A 61 11.24 -7.16 -15.67
C GLY A 61 11.33 -6.42 -17.01
N LEU A 62 10.31 -5.65 -17.37
CA LEU A 62 10.27 -4.91 -18.63
C LEU A 62 11.07 -3.60 -18.53
N LYS A 63 12.03 -3.41 -19.42
CA LYS A 63 12.74 -2.14 -19.59
C LYS A 63 12.09 -1.35 -20.72
N PRO A 64 11.77 -0.05 -20.52
CA PRO A 64 11.25 0.82 -21.60
C PRO A 64 12.19 0.90 -22.80
N ASP A 65 13.51 0.93 -22.53
CA ASP A 65 14.57 0.83 -23.54
C ASP A 65 15.47 -0.33 -23.18
N ARG A 66 15.27 -1.46 -23.89
CA ARG A 66 15.93 -2.73 -23.60
C ARG A 66 17.44 -2.70 -23.73
N TYR A 67 17.95 -1.88 -24.65
CA TYR A 67 19.38 -1.81 -24.99
C TYR A 67 20.12 -0.66 -24.30
N ASN A 68 19.42 0.21 -23.60
CA ASN A 68 20.03 1.32 -22.87
C ASN A 68 20.61 0.83 -21.52
N MET A 69 21.89 0.51 -21.53
CA MET A 69 22.62 0.07 -20.32
C MET A 69 22.82 1.18 -19.28
N ARG A 70 22.61 2.45 -19.65
CA ARG A 70 22.77 3.62 -18.79
C ARG A 70 21.43 4.18 -18.30
N MET A 71 20.33 3.51 -18.57
CA MET A 71 19.02 3.97 -18.12
C MET A 71 18.99 4.04 -16.57
N PRO A 72 18.62 5.20 -15.99
CA PRO A 72 18.54 5.33 -14.55
C PRO A 72 17.49 4.39 -13.97
N ARG A 73 17.77 3.81 -12.81
CA ARG A 73 16.79 2.99 -12.08
C ARG A 73 15.64 3.89 -11.63
N LYS A 74 14.42 3.43 -11.82
CA LYS A 74 13.26 4.10 -11.20
C LYS A 74 13.28 3.80 -9.71
N GLU A 75 13.16 4.83 -8.90
CA GLU A 75 13.03 4.67 -7.45
C GLU A 75 11.70 3.99 -7.10
N PRO A 76 11.72 2.89 -6.36
CA PRO A 76 10.50 2.29 -5.83
C PRO A 76 9.76 3.23 -4.87
N LEU A 77 8.45 3.01 -4.70
CA LEU A 77 7.63 3.79 -3.77
C LEU A 77 8.12 3.61 -2.32
N ILE A 78 8.52 2.38 -1.97
CA ILE A 78 9.09 2.05 -0.67
C ILE A 78 10.58 1.74 -0.86
N PRO A 79 11.51 2.49 -0.26
CA PRO A 79 12.95 2.23 -0.33
C PRO A 79 13.32 0.84 0.20
N ARG A 80 14.45 0.30 -0.28
CA ARG A 80 14.87 -1.07 0.03
C ARG A 80 15.10 -1.33 1.52
N ASP A 81 15.55 -0.33 2.26
CA ASP A 81 15.81 -0.42 3.71
C ASP A 81 14.55 -0.45 4.58
N ARG A 82 13.37 -0.24 3.97
CA ARG A 82 12.05 -0.37 4.59
C ARG A 82 11.24 -1.54 3.99
N ARG A 83 11.86 -2.40 3.17
CA ARG A 83 11.29 -3.63 2.63
C ARG A 83 11.96 -4.82 3.31
N LEU A 84 11.24 -5.56 4.11
CA LEU A 84 11.79 -6.62 4.95
C LEU A 84 11.14 -7.96 4.64
N GLY A 85 11.97 -9.02 4.65
CA GLY A 85 11.52 -10.39 4.50
C GLY A 85 11.10 -10.95 5.86
N VAL A 86 10.02 -11.71 5.86
CA VAL A 86 9.49 -12.45 6.99
C VAL A 86 9.59 -13.94 6.69
N THR A 87 10.05 -14.71 7.66
CA THR A 87 10.15 -16.17 7.53
C THR A 87 8.77 -16.79 7.61
N GLU A 88 8.20 -17.02 6.45
CA GLU A 88 6.92 -17.69 6.18
C GLU A 88 6.88 -18.16 4.73
N ARG A 89 6.04 -19.12 4.38
CA ARG A 89 5.80 -19.51 3.00
C ARG A 89 4.46 -20.20 2.83
N MET A 90 3.62 -19.62 1.98
CA MET A 90 2.43 -20.28 1.45
C MET A 90 2.72 -20.88 0.08
N ARG A 91 2.10 -22.00 -0.24
CA ARG A 91 2.17 -22.62 -1.57
C ARG A 91 1.01 -22.15 -2.47
N PRO A 92 1.16 -22.31 -3.80
CA PRO A 92 0.08 -21.94 -4.73
C PRO A 92 -1.24 -22.69 -4.50
N ASP A 93 -1.18 -23.86 -3.87
CA ASP A 93 -2.34 -24.69 -3.54
C ASP A 93 -2.98 -24.34 -2.17
N GLY A 94 -2.53 -23.25 -1.51
CA GLY A 94 -3.03 -22.77 -0.23
C GLY A 94 -2.45 -23.50 0.98
N ARG A 95 -1.57 -24.49 0.81
CA ARG A 95 -0.94 -25.17 1.95
C ARG A 95 0.24 -24.35 2.48
N THR A 96 0.42 -24.37 3.79
CA THR A 96 1.59 -23.80 4.44
C THR A 96 2.81 -24.67 4.19
N GLU A 97 3.86 -24.11 3.59
CA GLU A 97 5.17 -24.74 3.43
C GLU A 97 6.08 -24.40 4.61
N ILE A 98 6.11 -23.12 5.00
CA ILE A 98 6.82 -22.63 6.18
C ILE A 98 5.84 -21.83 7.00
N ALA A 99 5.62 -22.24 8.24
CA ALA A 99 4.75 -21.51 9.17
C ALA A 99 5.30 -20.10 9.42
N LEU A 100 4.39 -19.15 9.66
CA LEU A 100 4.77 -17.80 10.06
C LEU A 100 5.64 -17.86 11.32
N ALA A 101 6.81 -17.24 11.27
CA ALA A 101 7.70 -17.12 12.42
C ALA A 101 7.48 -15.74 13.10
N PRO A 102 6.75 -15.65 14.23
CA PRO A 102 6.46 -14.38 14.90
C PRO A 102 7.72 -13.59 15.25
N ALA A 103 8.80 -14.26 15.61
CA ALA A 103 10.08 -13.61 15.92
C ALA A 103 10.67 -12.87 14.71
N SER A 104 10.47 -13.37 13.48
CA SER A 104 10.92 -12.67 12.26
C SER A 104 10.07 -11.43 11.96
N VAL A 105 8.78 -11.49 12.24
CA VAL A 105 7.89 -10.32 12.18
C VAL A 105 8.34 -9.27 13.20
N ASP A 106 8.56 -9.69 14.44
CA ASP A 106 8.97 -8.81 15.53
C ASP A 106 10.27 -8.05 15.22
N ALA A 107 11.30 -8.75 14.73
CA ALA A 107 12.57 -8.15 14.31
C ALA A 107 12.41 -7.18 13.12
N ALA A 108 11.53 -7.52 12.17
CA ALA A 108 11.21 -6.64 11.05
C ALA A 108 10.51 -5.37 11.54
N LEU A 109 9.56 -5.48 12.46
CA LEU A 109 8.85 -4.33 13.04
C LEU A 109 9.79 -3.42 13.82
N ASP A 110 10.75 -3.94 14.58
CA ASP A 110 11.78 -3.13 15.24
C ASP A 110 12.56 -2.27 14.23
N THR A 111 12.90 -2.86 13.09
CA THR A 111 13.57 -2.13 12.00
C THR A 111 12.67 -1.04 11.44
N LEU A 112 11.38 -1.31 11.20
CA LEU A 112 10.43 -0.32 10.67
C LEU A 112 10.17 0.82 11.66
N ILE A 113 10.07 0.52 12.95
CA ILE A 113 9.95 1.52 14.02
C ILE A 113 11.18 2.43 14.03
N ALA A 114 12.38 1.85 14.01
CA ALA A 114 13.63 2.61 13.95
C ALA A 114 13.75 3.51 12.71
N LYS A 115 13.06 3.16 11.61
CA LYS A 115 12.96 3.94 10.38
C LYS A 115 11.81 4.97 10.38
N GLY A 116 11.06 5.08 11.48
CA GLY A 116 9.94 6.01 11.62
C GLY A 116 8.75 5.66 10.74
N CYS A 117 8.55 4.38 10.41
CA CYS A 117 7.37 3.96 9.65
C CYS A 117 6.11 4.09 10.50
N ASN A 118 5.07 4.69 9.93
CA ASN A 118 3.75 4.84 10.54
C ASN A 118 2.65 4.14 9.71
N SER A 119 3.04 3.44 8.66
CA SER A 119 2.18 2.60 7.85
C SER A 119 2.94 1.33 7.46
N VAL A 120 2.28 0.18 7.49
CA VAL A 120 2.88 -1.12 7.15
C VAL A 120 2.01 -1.83 6.13
N ALA A 121 2.58 -2.05 4.94
CA ALA A 121 2.03 -2.92 3.93
C ALA A 121 2.53 -4.36 4.16
N VAL A 122 1.63 -5.32 4.13
CA VAL A 122 1.97 -6.76 4.22
C VAL A 122 1.56 -7.42 2.90
N CYS A 123 2.51 -8.08 2.25
CA CYS A 123 2.25 -8.77 1.00
C CYS A 123 3.07 -10.05 0.92
N TYR A 124 2.46 -11.17 1.29
CA TYR A 124 3.09 -12.47 1.25
C TYR A 124 2.74 -13.24 -0.02
N LEU A 125 3.59 -14.17 -0.39
CA LEU A 125 3.33 -15.04 -1.54
C LEU A 125 2.04 -15.82 -1.31
N HIS A 126 1.23 -15.91 -2.38
CA HIS A 126 -0.02 -16.67 -2.42
C HIS A 126 -1.08 -16.30 -1.37
N SER A 127 -0.95 -15.16 -0.68
CA SER A 127 -1.94 -14.67 0.29
C SER A 127 -3.32 -14.37 -0.31
N TYR A 128 -3.41 -14.24 -1.63
CA TYR A 128 -4.69 -14.16 -2.35
C TYR A 128 -5.49 -15.49 -2.27
N HIS A 129 -4.83 -16.60 -1.99
CA HIS A 129 -5.45 -17.91 -1.83
C HIS A 129 -5.78 -18.19 -0.36
N ASP A 130 -4.80 -17.99 0.53
CA ASP A 130 -4.99 -18.08 1.97
C ASP A 130 -4.32 -16.88 2.67
N PRO A 131 -5.10 -15.98 3.27
CA PRO A 131 -4.61 -14.78 3.92
C PRO A 131 -4.18 -14.99 5.39
N ALA A 132 -4.16 -16.20 5.91
CA ALA A 132 -3.92 -16.47 7.33
C ALA A 132 -2.65 -15.78 7.85
N HIS A 133 -1.49 -15.99 7.20
CA HIS A 133 -0.23 -15.38 7.62
C HIS A 133 -0.24 -13.83 7.59
N GLU A 134 -0.93 -13.21 6.61
CA GLU A 134 -1.08 -11.75 6.59
C GLU A 134 -1.94 -11.25 7.76
N ARG A 135 -3.02 -11.97 8.09
CA ARG A 135 -3.90 -11.62 9.22
C ARG A 135 -3.19 -11.76 10.56
N ASP A 136 -2.49 -12.88 10.77
CA ASP A 136 -1.69 -13.10 11.98
C ASP A 136 -0.61 -12.02 12.13
N THR A 137 0.04 -11.66 11.01
CA THR A 137 1.02 -10.56 10.99
C THR A 137 0.36 -9.23 11.34
N ALA A 138 -0.84 -8.95 10.85
CA ALA A 138 -1.57 -7.72 11.19
C ALA A 138 -1.86 -7.60 12.68
N GLU A 139 -2.18 -8.72 13.36
CA GLU A 139 -2.37 -8.74 14.81
C GLU A 139 -1.07 -8.40 15.56
N LEU A 140 0.06 -8.97 15.12
CA LEU A 140 1.38 -8.65 15.68
C LEU A 140 1.75 -7.18 15.46
N ILE A 141 1.45 -6.61 14.27
CA ILE A 141 1.68 -5.19 13.99
C ILE A 141 0.83 -4.33 14.92
N ARG A 142 -0.46 -4.58 15.05
CA ARG A 142 -1.36 -3.80 15.92
C ARG A 142 -0.95 -3.86 17.38
N ALA A 143 -0.44 -5.00 17.84
CA ALA A 143 0.06 -5.13 19.20
C ALA A 143 1.34 -4.29 19.46
N LYS A 144 2.25 -4.20 18.49
CA LYS A 144 3.54 -3.52 18.62
C LYS A 144 3.52 -2.06 18.16
N MET A 145 2.68 -1.74 17.16
CA MET A 145 2.54 -0.42 16.53
C MET A 145 1.05 -0.02 16.47
N PRO A 146 0.40 0.25 17.61
CA PRO A 146 -1.07 0.43 17.67
C PRO A 146 -1.58 1.61 16.81
N ASP A 147 -0.75 2.62 16.59
CA ASP A 147 -1.11 3.80 15.79
C ASP A 147 -0.75 3.66 14.30
N ALA A 148 -0.11 2.57 13.88
CA ALA A 148 0.26 2.38 12.51
C ALA A 148 -0.95 1.95 11.65
N TYR A 149 -1.03 2.51 10.44
CA TYR A 149 -1.96 2.00 9.43
C TYR A 149 -1.45 0.65 8.90
N VAL A 150 -2.31 -0.36 8.90
CA VAL A 150 -1.98 -1.72 8.42
C VAL A 150 -2.76 -2.01 7.15
N CYS A 151 -2.05 -2.38 6.10
CA CYS A 151 -2.60 -2.63 4.78
C CYS A 151 -2.21 -4.04 4.31
N LEU A 152 -3.18 -4.94 4.17
CA LEU A 152 -2.97 -6.31 3.73
C LEU A 152 -3.23 -6.46 2.23
N SER A 153 -2.35 -7.16 1.53
CA SER A 153 -2.51 -7.38 0.10
C SER A 153 -3.72 -8.25 -0.22
N SER A 154 -4.07 -9.16 0.68
CA SER A 154 -5.26 -10.00 0.58
C SER A 154 -6.59 -9.24 0.67
N ASP A 155 -6.59 -8.06 1.31
CA ASP A 155 -7.77 -7.22 1.40
C ASP A 155 -7.86 -6.21 0.25
N VAL A 156 -6.70 -5.69 -0.20
CA VAL A 156 -6.63 -4.61 -1.20
C VAL A 156 -6.70 -5.15 -2.63
N PHE A 157 -5.96 -6.21 -2.93
CA PHE A 157 -5.87 -6.77 -4.29
C PHE A 157 -5.60 -8.28 -4.27
N PRO A 158 -6.59 -9.11 -3.90
CA PRO A 158 -6.43 -10.56 -3.76
C PRO A 158 -6.36 -11.28 -5.11
N GLN A 159 -5.36 -10.97 -5.91
CA GLN A 159 -5.17 -11.56 -7.23
C GLN A 159 -3.77 -12.15 -7.39
N LEU A 160 -3.65 -13.08 -8.33
CA LEU A 160 -2.37 -13.56 -8.84
C LEU A 160 -1.57 -12.35 -9.37
N LYS A 161 -0.27 -12.50 -9.52
CA LYS A 161 0.72 -11.49 -9.94
C LYS A 161 1.23 -10.61 -8.81
N GLU A 162 2.39 -11.00 -8.32
CA GLU A 162 3.01 -10.43 -7.13
C GLU A 162 3.33 -8.93 -7.29
N TYR A 163 3.82 -8.50 -8.45
CA TYR A 163 4.19 -7.09 -8.65
C TYR A 163 2.98 -6.17 -8.54
N GLU A 164 1.89 -6.49 -9.24
CA GLU A 164 0.67 -5.69 -9.22
C GLU A 164 0.07 -5.66 -7.82
N ARG A 165 0.08 -6.79 -7.10
CA ARG A 165 -0.43 -6.89 -5.75
C ARG A 165 0.41 -6.07 -4.78
N VAL A 166 1.74 -6.22 -4.80
CA VAL A 166 2.65 -5.45 -3.93
C VAL A 166 2.57 -3.96 -4.24
N SER A 167 2.57 -3.57 -5.52
CA SER A 167 2.52 -2.15 -5.89
C SER A 167 1.20 -1.49 -5.51
N THR A 168 0.06 -2.18 -5.71
CA THR A 168 -1.26 -1.68 -5.30
C THR A 168 -1.36 -1.54 -3.79
N THR A 169 -0.86 -2.54 -3.04
CA THR A 169 -0.83 -2.51 -1.58
C THR A 169 0.08 -1.38 -1.07
N ALA A 170 1.24 -1.17 -1.69
CA ALA A 170 2.16 -0.08 -1.33
C ALA A 170 1.54 1.31 -1.58
N VAL A 171 0.79 1.47 -2.67
CA VAL A 171 0.05 2.72 -2.97
C VAL A 171 -1.08 2.94 -1.97
N ASN A 172 -1.80 1.88 -1.58
CA ASN A 172 -2.89 1.99 -0.60
C ASN A 172 -2.36 2.32 0.81
N ALA A 173 -1.13 1.91 1.13
CA ALA A 173 -0.50 2.18 2.41
C ALA A 173 0.13 3.59 2.52
N LEU A 174 0.25 4.33 1.39
CA LEU A 174 0.82 5.67 1.33
C LEU A 174 -0.17 6.72 1.83
#